data_2f46df8273e64db88818971fc7a5c75e
#
_entry.id   2f46df8273e64db88818971fc7a5c75e
#
_cell.length_a   1.000
_cell.length_b   1.000
_cell.length_c   1.000
_cell.angle_alpha   90.00
_cell.angle_beta   90.00
_cell.angle_gamma   90.00
#
_symmetry.space_group_name_H-M   'P 1'
#
loop_
_entity.id
_entity.type
_entity.pdbx_description
1 polymer ?
#
loop_
_entity_poly.entity_id
_entity_poly.type
_entity_poly.pdbx_seq_one_letter_code
_entity_poly.pdbx_strand_id
1 'polypeptide(L)'
;MIKSAYVIYEWALREQIAQAGFTEALTFSLCSRDDVSTKLRKDMPDNAVHIANPKTLEFQIARTTLLPGLLKTVQANLKMPLPMKLFEISDVVLKDGTRDVGAKNERQLCALYYNKVQFSKFGVICIIP
;
A
#
# COMPACT_ATOMS: atom_id res chain seq x y z
N MET A 1 6.46 23.13 13.85
CA MET A 1 6.94 23.62 12.52
C MET A 1 7.28 22.50 11.54
N ILE A 2 7.99 21.45 11.92
CA ILE A 2 8.36 20.33 11.02
C ILE A 2 7.12 19.55 10.49
N LYS A 3 6.12 19.27 11.33
CA LYS A 3 4.88 18.58 10.90
C LYS A 3 4.10 19.32 9.81
N SER A 4 4.13 20.65 9.82
CA SER A 4 3.45 21.48 8.81
C SER A 4 4.09 21.35 7.43
N ALA A 5 5.42 21.28 7.35
CA ALA A 5 6.14 21.12 6.09
C ALA A 5 5.87 19.77 5.42
N TYR A 6 5.83 18.67 6.20
CA TYR A 6 5.51 17.34 5.68
C TYR A 6 4.08 17.25 5.12
N VAL A 7 3.11 17.87 5.79
CA VAL A 7 1.71 17.91 5.32
C VAL A 7 1.61 18.66 3.99
N ILE A 8 2.25 19.82 3.87
CA ILE A 8 2.25 20.62 2.63
C ILE A 8 2.90 19.82 1.49
N TYR A 9 4.03 19.16 1.75
CA TYR A 9 4.72 18.34 0.75
C TYR A 9 3.84 17.16 0.29
N GLU A 10 3.18 16.48 1.21
CA GLU A 10 2.28 15.36 0.91
C GLU A 10 1.10 15.79 0.05
N TRP A 11 0.50 16.95 0.34
CA TRP A 11 -0.58 17.52 -0.47
C TRP A 11 -0.12 17.87 -1.89
N ALA A 12 1.03 18.51 -2.01
CA ALA A 12 1.62 18.82 -3.32
C ALA A 12 1.91 17.54 -4.12
N LEU A 13 2.39 16.48 -3.47
CA LEU A 13 2.65 15.21 -4.10
C LEU A 13 1.36 14.52 -4.58
N ARG A 14 0.28 14.52 -3.77
CA ARG A 14 -1.03 14.03 -4.18
C ARG A 14 -1.54 14.74 -5.43
N GLU A 15 -1.47 16.06 -5.43
CA GLU A 15 -1.90 16.88 -6.56
C GLU A 15 -1.12 16.54 -7.83
N GLN A 16 0.19 16.44 -7.75
CA GLN A 16 1.06 16.08 -8.90
C GLN A 16 0.71 14.71 -9.47
N ILE A 17 0.51 13.71 -8.62
CA ILE A 17 0.18 12.35 -9.05
C ILE A 17 -1.24 12.30 -9.64
N ALA A 18 -2.19 13.00 -9.04
CA ALA A 18 -3.56 13.11 -9.56
C ALA A 18 -3.59 13.79 -10.93
N GLN A 19 -2.83 14.87 -11.11
CA GLN A 19 -2.72 15.56 -12.40
C GLN A 19 -2.04 14.70 -13.48
N ALA A 20 -1.19 13.75 -13.09
CA ALA A 20 -0.63 12.75 -14.00
C ALA A 20 -1.64 11.65 -14.42
N GLY A 21 -2.91 11.77 -13.97
CA GLY A 21 -4.01 10.88 -14.34
C GLY A 21 -4.16 9.66 -13.44
N PHE A 22 -3.54 9.65 -12.26
CA PHE A 22 -3.74 8.60 -11.27
C PHE A 22 -4.94 8.91 -10.36
N THR A 23 -5.69 7.87 -10.00
CA THR A 23 -6.78 7.96 -9.03
C THR A 23 -6.28 7.53 -7.66
N GLU A 24 -6.53 8.34 -6.64
CA GLU A 24 -6.19 7.99 -5.26
C GLU A 24 -7.12 6.88 -4.74
N ALA A 25 -6.52 5.86 -4.16
CA ALA A 25 -7.22 4.78 -3.47
C ALA A 25 -6.94 4.85 -1.98
N LEU A 26 -7.88 4.38 -1.19
CA LEU A 26 -7.74 4.20 0.25
C LEU A 26 -8.09 2.75 0.57
N THR A 27 -7.07 1.94 0.82
CA THR A 27 -7.23 0.51 1.04
C THR A 27 -7.19 0.14 2.53
N PHE A 28 -7.59 -1.09 2.84
CA PHE A 28 -7.68 -1.56 4.22
C PHE A 28 -6.30 -1.66 4.88
N SER A 29 -6.22 -1.25 6.15
CA SER A 29 -4.97 -1.30 6.93
C SER A 29 -4.63 -2.70 7.43
N LEU A 30 -5.59 -3.61 7.46
CA LEU A 30 -5.40 -5.00 7.83
C LEU A 30 -5.43 -5.90 6.60
N CYS A 31 -4.65 -6.98 6.65
CA CYS A 31 -4.57 -7.94 5.56
C CYS A 31 -4.24 -9.34 6.07
N SER A 32 -4.27 -10.34 5.17
CA SER A 32 -3.82 -11.68 5.49
C SER A 32 -2.29 -11.77 5.46
N ARG A 33 -1.75 -12.81 6.11
CA ARG A 33 -0.32 -13.11 6.04
C ARG A 33 0.12 -13.38 4.60
N ASP A 34 -0.70 -14.07 3.83
CA ASP A 34 -0.41 -14.42 2.43
C ASP A 34 -0.35 -13.19 1.52
N ASP A 35 -1.12 -12.12 1.84
CA ASP A 35 -1.13 -10.89 1.05
C ASP A 35 0.24 -10.20 1.02
N VAL A 36 1.01 -10.28 2.12
CA VAL A 36 2.34 -9.65 2.24
C VAL A 36 3.50 -10.60 1.99
N SER A 37 3.23 -11.89 1.81
CA SER A 37 4.24 -12.91 1.60
C SER A 37 4.03 -13.69 0.31
N THR A 38 3.30 -14.79 0.36
CA THR A 38 3.16 -15.77 -0.73
C THR A 38 2.63 -15.14 -2.03
N LYS A 39 1.60 -14.26 -1.92
CA LYS A 39 1.03 -13.57 -3.09
C LYS A 39 1.99 -12.56 -3.72
N LEU A 40 2.94 -12.04 -2.97
CA LEU A 40 4.01 -11.19 -3.46
C LEU A 40 5.29 -11.96 -3.80
N ARG A 41 5.27 -13.30 -3.69
CA ARG A 41 6.44 -14.17 -3.90
C ARG A 41 7.63 -13.76 -3.03
N LYS A 42 7.35 -13.45 -1.76
CA LYS A 42 8.31 -13.05 -0.74
C LYS A 42 8.13 -13.88 0.52
N ASP A 43 9.18 -13.93 1.33
CA ASP A 43 9.07 -14.46 2.68
C ASP A 43 8.23 -13.53 3.56
N MET A 44 7.67 -14.09 4.64
CA MET A 44 6.90 -13.30 5.60
C MET A 44 7.80 -12.26 6.28
N PRO A 45 7.43 -10.96 6.27
CA PRO A 45 8.23 -9.94 6.93
C PRO A 45 8.30 -10.19 8.45
N ASP A 46 9.50 -10.21 9.01
CA ASP A 46 9.73 -10.40 10.45
C ASP A 46 9.18 -9.26 11.30
N ASN A 47 9.07 -8.07 10.71
CA ASN A 47 8.60 -6.86 11.35
C ASN A 47 7.08 -6.64 11.24
N ALA A 48 6.32 -7.64 10.80
CA ALA A 48 4.86 -7.53 10.71
C ALA A 48 4.20 -7.58 12.10
N VAL A 49 3.25 -6.68 12.36
CA VAL A 49 2.44 -6.66 13.59
C VAL A 49 1.24 -7.58 13.41
N HIS A 50 1.12 -8.58 14.28
CA HIS A 50 0.03 -9.56 14.25
C HIS A 50 -1.12 -9.14 15.14
N ILE A 51 -2.35 -9.37 14.68
CA ILE A 51 -3.55 -9.16 15.47
C ILE A 51 -3.77 -10.39 16.36
N ALA A 52 -3.99 -10.18 17.67
CA ALA A 52 -4.06 -11.26 18.64
C ALA A 52 -5.24 -12.22 18.41
N ASN A 53 -6.41 -11.71 18.08
CA ASN A 53 -7.62 -12.51 17.83
C ASN A 53 -8.31 -12.04 16.54
N PRO A 54 -7.78 -12.37 15.36
CA PRO A 54 -8.38 -11.93 14.11
C PRO A 54 -9.73 -12.63 13.91
N LYS A 55 -10.76 -11.86 13.56
CA LYS A 55 -12.10 -12.41 13.27
C LYS A 55 -12.12 -13.23 11.99
N THR A 56 -11.26 -12.88 11.04
CA THR A 56 -11.12 -13.56 9.74
C THR A 56 -9.64 -13.66 9.36
N LEU A 57 -9.32 -14.59 8.45
CA LEU A 57 -7.98 -14.71 7.89
C LEU A 57 -7.53 -13.45 7.12
N GLU A 58 -8.47 -12.65 6.64
CA GLU A 58 -8.19 -11.40 5.93
C GLU A 58 -7.66 -10.27 6.84
N PHE A 59 -7.81 -10.40 8.16
CA PHE A 59 -7.44 -9.38 9.15
C PHE A 59 -6.40 -9.85 10.16
N GLN A 60 -5.48 -10.70 9.73
CA GLN A 60 -4.48 -11.33 10.61
C GLN A 60 -3.35 -10.40 11.04
N ILE A 61 -2.97 -9.48 10.17
CA ILE A 61 -1.83 -8.58 10.38
C ILE A 61 -2.15 -7.15 9.96
N ALA A 62 -1.41 -6.19 10.53
CA ALA A 62 -1.33 -4.85 9.98
C ALA A 62 -0.46 -4.87 8.72
N ARG A 63 -0.87 -4.17 7.67
CA ARG A 63 -0.13 -4.11 6.41
C ARG A 63 1.29 -3.57 6.60
N THR A 64 2.25 -4.21 5.97
CA THR A 64 3.65 -3.78 5.93
C THR A 64 4.00 -3.03 4.65
N THR A 65 3.10 -3.02 3.68
CA THR A 65 3.23 -2.36 2.37
C THR A 65 1.85 -2.04 1.80
N LEU A 66 1.76 -1.03 0.95
CA LEU A 66 0.50 -0.61 0.31
C LEU A 66 0.14 -1.45 -0.92
N LEU A 67 1.09 -2.18 -1.48
CA LEU A 67 0.93 -2.90 -2.75
C LEU A 67 -0.21 -3.93 -2.75
N PRO A 68 -0.40 -4.80 -1.75
CA PRO A 68 -1.49 -5.78 -1.76
C PRO A 68 -2.87 -5.17 -1.85
N GLY A 69 -3.10 -4.06 -1.15
CA GLY A 69 -4.37 -3.33 -1.20
C GLY A 69 -4.68 -2.79 -2.59
N LEU A 70 -3.70 -2.19 -3.25
CA LEU A 70 -3.86 -1.70 -4.62
C LEU A 70 -4.08 -2.84 -5.63
N LEU A 71 -3.38 -3.96 -5.48
CA LEU A 71 -3.58 -5.14 -6.34
C LEU A 71 -4.99 -5.73 -6.18
N LYS A 72 -5.52 -5.81 -4.96
CA LYS A 72 -6.90 -6.22 -4.68
C LYS A 72 -7.90 -5.27 -5.33
N THR A 73 -7.64 -3.97 -5.29
CA THR A 73 -8.48 -2.95 -5.93
C THR A 73 -8.50 -3.15 -7.45
N VAL A 74 -7.36 -3.40 -8.08
CA VAL A 74 -7.30 -3.75 -9.51
C VAL A 74 -8.12 -5.01 -9.80
N GLN A 75 -7.94 -6.07 -9.00
CA GLN A 75 -8.66 -7.33 -9.17
C GLN A 75 -10.18 -7.15 -9.08
N ALA A 76 -10.66 -6.32 -8.17
CA ALA A 76 -12.08 -6.01 -8.02
C ALA A 76 -12.64 -5.18 -9.18
N ASN A 77 -11.79 -4.50 -9.94
CA ASN A 77 -12.17 -3.55 -10.99
C ASN A 77 -11.67 -3.94 -12.39
N LEU A 78 -11.43 -5.23 -12.65
CA LEU A 78 -10.92 -5.72 -13.95
C LEU A 78 -11.79 -5.39 -15.16
N LYS A 79 -13.07 -5.03 -14.95
CA LYS A 79 -14.02 -4.63 -16.01
C LYS A 79 -13.94 -3.14 -16.36
N MET A 80 -13.18 -2.36 -15.58
CA MET A 80 -13.03 -0.92 -15.83
C MET A 80 -12.15 -0.65 -17.05
N PRO A 81 -12.32 0.51 -17.72
CA PRO A 81 -11.49 0.90 -18.85
C PRO A 81 -10.01 0.93 -18.50
N LEU A 82 -9.16 0.54 -19.44
CA LEU A 82 -7.72 0.59 -19.31
C LEU A 82 -7.13 1.78 -20.08
N PRO A 83 -5.98 2.33 -19.67
CA PRO A 83 -5.15 1.92 -18.54
C PRO A 83 -5.76 2.30 -17.19
N MET A 84 -5.55 1.46 -16.16
CA MET A 84 -5.91 1.77 -14.78
C MET A 84 -4.67 2.29 -14.05
N LYS A 85 -4.80 3.49 -13.49
CA LYS A 85 -3.72 4.17 -12.76
C LYS A 85 -4.22 4.46 -11.35
N LEU A 86 -3.66 3.81 -10.36
CA LEU A 86 -4.03 3.97 -8.96
C LEU A 86 -2.82 4.39 -8.13
N PHE A 87 -3.04 5.18 -7.10
CA PHE A 87 -2.02 5.46 -6.09
C PHE A 87 -2.63 5.54 -4.69
N GLU A 88 -1.81 5.36 -3.69
CA GLU A 88 -2.16 5.53 -2.29
C GLU A 88 -0.98 6.12 -1.53
N ILE A 89 -1.26 7.09 -0.66
CA ILE A 89 -0.31 7.64 0.30
C ILE A 89 -0.92 7.42 1.67
N SER A 90 -0.39 6.46 2.42
CA SER A 90 -0.94 6.05 3.71
C SER A 90 0.14 5.45 4.60
N ASP A 91 -0.22 5.21 5.85
CA ASP A 91 0.66 4.56 6.80
C ASP A 91 0.62 3.03 6.66
N VAL A 92 1.77 2.43 6.85
CA VAL A 92 1.93 1.02 7.18
C VAL A 92 2.41 0.90 8.62
N VAL A 93 2.28 -0.28 9.21
CA VAL A 93 2.66 -0.52 10.61
C VAL A 93 3.74 -1.59 10.65
N LEU A 94 4.85 -1.26 11.30
CA LEU A 94 5.99 -2.15 11.45
C LEU A 94 6.34 -2.33 12.93
N LYS A 95 6.82 -3.51 13.31
CA LYS A 95 7.41 -3.73 14.64
C LYS A 95 8.63 -2.83 14.82
N ASP A 96 8.71 -2.20 15.98
CA ASP A 96 9.86 -1.39 16.36
C ASP A 96 10.08 -1.49 17.87
N GLY A 97 11.07 -2.25 18.28
CA GLY A 97 11.41 -2.48 19.68
C GLY A 97 11.96 -1.25 20.41
N THR A 98 12.25 -0.15 19.70
CA THR A 98 12.69 1.11 20.29
C THR A 98 11.53 2.00 20.73
N ARG A 99 10.29 1.61 20.40
CA ARG A 99 9.08 2.33 20.77
C ARG A 99 8.38 1.67 21.95
N ASP A 100 7.77 2.48 22.81
CA ASP A 100 7.04 2.00 24.00
C ASP A 100 5.93 1.01 23.66
N VAL A 101 5.24 1.23 22.54
CA VAL A 101 4.18 0.36 22.04
C VAL A 101 4.70 -0.81 21.20
N GLY A 102 6.00 -0.91 20.97
CA GLY A 102 6.61 -1.97 20.16
C GLY A 102 6.33 -1.91 18.66
N ALA A 103 5.76 -0.80 18.17
CA ALA A 103 5.44 -0.60 16.76
C ALA A 103 5.56 0.86 16.36
N LYS A 104 5.75 1.10 15.07
CA LYS A 104 5.77 2.44 14.44
C LYS A 104 4.89 2.48 13.20
N ASN A 105 4.33 3.65 12.93
CA ASN A 105 3.75 3.96 11.64
C ASN A 105 4.82 4.52 10.71
N GLU A 106 4.79 4.09 9.47
CA GLU A 106 5.67 4.58 8.42
C GLU A 106 4.81 5.03 7.24
N ARG A 107 4.97 6.29 6.83
CA ARG A 107 4.25 6.85 5.69
C ARG A 107 4.87 6.32 4.41
N GLN A 108 4.05 5.74 3.54
CA GLN A 108 4.47 5.21 2.25
C GLN A 108 3.61 5.75 1.12
N LEU A 109 4.19 5.80 -0.06
CA LEU A 109 3.51 6.03 -1.33
C LEU A 109 3.66 4.81 -2.21
N CYS A 110 2.56 4.37 -2.79
CA CYS A 110 2.57 3.33 -3.82
C CYS A 110 1.72 3.79 -5.01
N ALA A 111 2.28 3.72 -6.21
CA ALA A 111 1.56 3.98 -7.44
C ALA A 111 1.59 2.73 -8.33
N LEU A 112 0.45 2.41 -8.93
CA LEU A 112 0.27 1.22 -9.75
C LEU A 112 -0.32 1.61 -11.11
N TYR A 113 0.32 1.14 -12.16
CA TYR A 113 -0.14 1.25 -13.54
C TYR A 113 -0.51 -0.14 -14.06
N TYR A 114 -1.75 -0.34 -14.47
CA TYR A 114 -2.24 -1.58 -15.07
C TYR A 114 -2.80 -1.33 -16.46
N ASN A 115 -2.28 -2.06 -17.44
CA ASN A 115 -2.76 -2.00 -18.80
C ASN A 115 -2.66 -3.37 -19.49
N LYS A 116 -3.58 -3.68 -20.41
CA LYS A 116 -3.45 -4.81 -21.33
C LYS A 116 -2.56 -4.39 -22.49
N VAL A 117 -1.31 -4.81 -22.45
CA VAL A 117 -0.45 -4.79 -23.64
C VAL A 117 -0.32 -6.22 -24.14
N GLN A 118 -0.26 -6.45 -25.44
CA GLN A 118 -0.16 -7.78 -26.07
C GLN A 118 1.01 -8.64 -25.57
N PHE A 119 1.93 -8.06 -24.83
CA PHE A 119 3.02 -8.74 -24.10
C PHE A 119 3.11 -8.15 -22.70
N SER A 120 2.61 -8.90 -21.72
CA SER A 120 2.63 -8.67 -20.28
C SER A 120 3.68 -7.67 -19.76
N LYS A 121 3.30 -6.45 -19.40
CA LYS A 121 4.12 -5.61 -18.51
C LYS A 121 3.25 -4.93 -17.48
N PHE A 122 3.34 -5.46 -16.25
CA PHE A 122 2.96 -4.72 -15.06
C PHE A 122 4.08 -3.73 -14.72
N GLY A 123 3.76 -2.46 -14.58
CA GLY A 123 4.66 -1.49 -13.97
C GLY A 123 4.15 -1.15 -12.59
N VAL A 124 4.79 -1.64 -11.55
CA VAL A 124 4.56 -1.18 -10.18
C VAL A 124 5.72 -0.28 -9.80
N ILE A 125 5.44 0.99 -9.54
CA ILE A 125 6.42 1.92 -8.97
C ILE A 125 6.04 2.07 -7.51
N CYS A 126 6.81 1.45 -6.63
CA CYS A 126 6.72 1.66 -5.19
C CYS A 126 7.84 2.63 -4.81
N ILE A 127 7.48 3.84 -4.44
CA ILE A 127 8.44 4.82 -3.91
C ILE A 127 8.24 4.84 -2.40
N ILE A 128 9.24 4.40 -1.69
CA ILE A 128 9.32 4.52 -0.22
C ILE A 128 10.09 5.81 0.06
N PRO A 129 9.55 6.75 0.82
CA PRO A 129 10.29 7.93 1.27
C PRO A 129 11.34 7.56 2.31
#